data_24373fc8b969b4af125cc6424cea0bab
#
_entry.id   24373fc8b969b4af125cc6424cea0bab
#
_cell.length_a   1.000
_cell.length_b   1.000
_cell.length_c   1.000
_cell.angle_alpha   90.00
_cell.angle_beta   90.00
_cell.angle_gamma   90.00
#
_symmetry.space_group_name_H-M   'P 1'
#
loop_
_entity.id
_entity.type
_entity.pdbx_description
1 polymer ?
#
loop_
_entity_poly.entity_id
_entity_poly.type
_entity_poly.pdbx_seq_one_letter_code
_entity_poly.pdbx_strand_id
1 'polypeptide(L)'
;MKRILLLSTLCLCLISATAQKGLNIAIYFSEPYLETEGLSHVHIEGNDLVSYNLSLFRSIRLTPESTPDNSRKLMEQRVIEDGKHATKKEVVMIGGRLYYGFYVLPQKNGNTNRYIFYRNNCLKPEAKPQEIMLVYIEGKASPSELKKIFK
;
A
#
# COMPACT_ATOMS: atom_id res chain seq x y z
N MET A 1 -28.04 22.71 -24.05
CA MET A 1 -26.74 22.09 -24.40
C MET A 1 -25.63 22.30 -23.37
N LYS A 2 -25.61 23.39 -22.61
CA LYS A 2 -24.56 23.64 -21.59
C LYS A 2 -24.60 22.74 -20.35
N ARG A 3 -25.70 22.03 -20.08
CA ARG A 3 -25.87 21.15 -18.89
C ARG A 3 -25.36 19.72 -19.10
N ILE A 4 -25.16 19.29 -20.33
CA ILE A 4 -24.70 17.92 -20.66
C ILE A 4 -23.17 17.83 -20.61
N LEU A 5 -22.45 18.92 -20.85
CA LEU A 5 -20.99 18.97 -20.80
C LEU A 5 -20.43 18.92 -19.35
N LEU A 6 -21.20 19.35 -18.36
CA LEU A 6 -20.78 19.34 -16.96
C LEU A 6 -20.87 17.94 -16.30
N LEU A 7 -21.74 17.06 -16.81
CA LEU A 7 -21.86 15.69 -16.29
C LEU A 7 -20.76 14.75 -16.83
N SER A 8 -20.19 15.03 -18.00
CA SER A 8 -19.14 14.18 -18.57
C SER A 8 -17.77 14.39 -17.92
N THR A 9 -17.52 15.60 -17.38
CA THR A 9 -16.25 15.91 -16.72
C THR A 9 -16.17 15.35 -15.29
N LEU A 10 -17.30 15.08 -14.66
CA LEU A 10 -17.35 14.51 -13.30
C LEU A 10 -17.13 12.99 -13.27
N CYS A 11 -17.32 12.30 -14.41
CA CYS A 11 -17.12 10.85 -14.50
C CYS A 11 -15.65 10.40 -14.66
N LEU A 12 -14.74 11.29 -15.07
CA LEU A 12 -13.33 10.93 -15.30
C LEU A 12 -12.48 10.87 -14.02
N CYS A 13 -12.93 11.47 -12.93
CA CYS A 13 -12.17 11.45 -11.65
C CYS A 13 -12.38 10.20 -10.80
N LEU A 14 -13.26 9.26 -11.19
CA LEU A 14 -13.60 8.09 -10.38
C LEU A 14 -12.82 6.81 -10.73
N ILE A 15 -11.93 6.83 -11.71
CA ILE A 15 -11.31 5.59 -12.23
C ILE A 15 -10.04 5.18 -11.46
N SER A 16 -9.40 6.10 -10.75
CA SER A 16 -8.13 5.80 -10.06
C SER A 16 -8.26 5.13 -8.68
N ALA A 17 -9.47 5.03 -8.12
CA ALA A 17 -9.69 4.49 -6.77
C ALA A 17 -10.02 2.98 -6.74
N THR A 18 -10.08 2.30 -7.89
CA THR A 18 -10.62 0.93 -7.95
C THR A 18 -9.59 -0.17 -7.66
N ALA A 19 -8.30 0.11 -7.76
CA ALA A 19 -7.26 -0.91 -7.62
C ALA A 19 -7.23 -1.56 -6.23
N GLN A 20 -7.57 -0.80 -5.18
CA GLN A 20 -7.54 -1.25 -3.79
C GLN A 20 -8.94 -1.37 -3.17
N LYS A 21 -9.98 -1.28 -3.98
CA LYS A 21 -11.37 -1.34 -3.51
C LYS A 21 -11.59 -2.60 -2.67
N GLY A 22 -12.10 -2.41 -1.46
CA GLY A 22 -12.36 -3.50 -0.51
C GLY A 22 -11.23 -3.79 0.47
N LEU A 23 -10.08 -3.10 0.39
CA LEU A 23 -9.02 -3.18 1.38
C LEU A 23 -9.12 -2.03 2.41
N ASN A 24 -8.86 -2.34 3.68
CA ASN A 24 -8.83 -1.35 4.76
C ASN A 24 -7.67 -0.35 4.59
N ILE A 25 -6.57 -0.78 3.96
CA ILE A 25 -5.42 0.08 3.68
C ILE A 25 -5.68 1.10 2.56
N ALA A 26 -6.75 0.95 1.78
CA ALA A 26 -7.04 1.84 0.65
C ALA A 26 -7.11 3.32 1.04
N ILE A 27 -7.55 3.62 2.26
CA ILE A 27 -7.64 4.99 2.78
C ILE A 27 -6.28 5.70 2.79
N TYR A 28 -5.19 4.97 3.02
CA TYR A 28 -3.85 5.55 3.10
C TYR A 28 -3.29 5.98 1.74
N PHE A 29 -3.91 5.55 0.67
CA PHE A 29 -3.56 5.91 -0.70
C PHE A 29 -4.60 6.86 -1.34
N SER A 30 -5.50 7.43 -0.53
CA SER A 30 -6.47 8.43 -0.97
C SER A 30 -5.89 9.84 -0.90
N GLU A 31 -6.34 10.71 -1.80
CA GLU A 31 -5.88 12.12 -1.88
C GLU A 31 -5.88 12.84 -0.52
N PRO A 32 -6.96 12.81 0.30
CA PRO A 32 -6.96 13.51 1.58
C PRO A 32 -5.87 13.03 2.53
N TYR A 33 -5.50 11.75 2.48
CA TYR A 33 -4.45 11.21 3.33
C TYR A 33 -3.06 11.52 2.79
N LEU A 34 -2.87 11.49 1.47
CA LEU A 34 -1.58 11.77 0.82
C LEU A 34 -1.13 13.23 0.96
N GLU A 35 -2.06 14.15 1.25
CA GLU A 35 -1.79 15.56 1.55
C GLU A 35 -1.33 15.81 2.99
N THR A 36 -1.25 14.77 3.83
CA THR A 36 -0.80 14.90 5.23
C THR A 36 0.65 15.37 5.28
N GLU A 37 0.90 16.43 6.05
CA GLU A 37 2.25 16.98 6.23
C GLU A 37 3.21 15.92 6.82
N GLY A 38 4.43 15.85 6.28
CA GLY A 38 5.46 14.91 6.73
C GLY A 38 5.29 13.48 6.24
N LEU A 39 4.28 13.22 5.41
CA LEU A 39 4.12 11.95 4.71
C LEU A 39 4.88 12.00 3.38
N SER A 40 5.61 10.93 3.07
CA SER A 40 6.22 10.74 1.76
C SER A 40 5.52 9.59 1.04
N HIS A 41 5.16 9.79 -0.22
CA HIS A 41 4.49 8.77 -1.01
C HIS A 41 5.05 8.64 -2.42
N VAL A 42 4.89 7.45 -3.01
CA VAL A 42 5.21 7.15 -4.41
C VAL A 42 4.01 6.44 -5.04
N HIS A 43 3.65 6.87 -6.25
CA HIS A 43 2.66 6.21 -7.09
C HIS A 43 3.25 6.05 -8.49
N ILE A 44 3.38 4.80 -8.94
CA ILE A 44 3.87 4.47 -10.28
C ILE A 44 2.89 3.46 -10.90
N GLU A 45 2.52 3.71 -12.15
CA GLU A 45 1.68 2.80 -12.94
C GLU A 45 2.07 2.87 -14.43
N GLY A 46 1.70 1.84 -15.19
CA GLY A 46 1.92 1.81 -16.63
C GLY A 46 3.30 1.31 -17.04
N ASN A 47 3.86 1.89 -18.11
CA ASN A 47 5.01 1.34 -18.84
C ASN A 47 6.30 1.26 -18.01
N ASP A 48 6.49 2.14 -17.04
CA ASP A 48 7.70 2.15 -16.21
C ASP A 48 7.83 0.90 -15.32
N LEU A 49 6.72 0.18 -15.12
CA LEU A 49 6.67 -1.04 -14.30
C LEU A 49 6.73 -2.34 -15.10
N VAL A 50 6.66 -2.28 -16.42
CA VAL A 50 6.57 -3.49 -17.29
C VAL A 50 7.82 -4.37 -17.14
N SER A 51 9.01 -3.78 -17.05
CA SER A 51 10.27 -4.53 -16.86
C SER A 51 10.34 -5.32 -15.55
N TYR A 52 9.49 -4.96 -14.57
CA TYR A 52 9.36 -5.65 -13.28
C TYR A 52 8.17 -6.60 -13.22
N ASN A 53 7.46 -6.80 -14.31
CA ASN A 53 6.18 -7.53 -14.35
C ASN A 53 5.12 -6.94 -13.41
N LEU A 54 5.12 -5.63 -13.22
CA LEU A 54 4.18 -4.90 -12.37
C LEU A 54 3.29 -3.99 -13.21
N SER A 55 2.11 -3.68 -12.70
CA SER A 55 1.15 -2.74 -13.28
C SER A 55 0.84 -1.55 -12.38
N LEU A 56 1.02 -1.73 -11.07
CA LEU A 56 0.79 -0.69 -10.07
C LEU A 56 1.77 -0.86 -8.91
N PHE A 57 2.37 0.24 -8.50
CA PHE A 57 3.16 0.35 -7.27
C PHE A 57 2.75 1.61 -6.52
N ARG A 58 2.37 1.46 -5.27
CA ARG A 58 2.07 2.55 -4.35
C ARG A 58 2.80 2.33 -3.05
N SER A 59 3.47 3.36 -2.55
CA SER A 59 4.09 3.33 -1.23
C SER A 59 3.86 4.61 -0.47
N ILE A 60 3.75 4.49 0.85
CA ILE A 60 3.79 5.60 1.78
C ILE A 60 4.82 5.34 2.85
N ARG A 61 5.44 6.41 3.34
CA ARG A 61 6.38 6.39 4.45
C ARG A 61 5.96 7.42 5.48
N LEU A 62 5.97 7.01 6.73
CA LEU A 62 5.61 7.82 7.88
C LEU A 62 6.78 7.83 8.86
N THR A 63 7.06 8.99 9.45
CA THR A 63 8.01 9.10 10.57
C THR A 63 7.27 9.28 11.89
N PRO A 64 7.89 8.96 13.04
CA PRO A 64 7.28 9.21 14.35
C PRO A 64 6.92 10.67 14.58
N GLU A 65 7.70 11.59 14.02
CA GLU A 65 7.49 13.04 14.15
C GLU A 65 6.25 13.50 13.38
N SER A 66 5.97 12.90 12.22
CA SER A 66 4.85 13.31 11.36
C SER A 66 3.54 12.63 11.71
N THR A 67 3.56 11.52 12.48
CA THR A 67 2.37 10.71 12.66
C THR A 67 2.23 10.25 14.12
N PRO A 68 1.11 10.60 14.79
CA PRO A 68 0.82 10.15 16.16
C PRO A 68 0.83 8.62 16.29
N ASP A 69 1.23 8.10 17.45
CA ASP A 69 1.31 6.66 17.70
C ASP A 69 -0.02 5.92 17.49
N ASN A 70 -1.14 6.54 17.87
CA ASN A 70 -2.46 5.95 17.65
C ASN A 70 -2.79 5.77 16.17
N SER A 71 -2.39 6.72 15.32
CA SER A 71 -2.59 6.63 13.87
C SER A 71 -1.71 5.53 13.27
N ARG A 72 -0.48 5.37 13.77
CA ARG A 72 0.43 4.29 13.37
C ARG A 72 -0.09 2.92 13.78
N LYS A 73 -0.64 2.79 14.99
CA LYS A 73 -1.31 1.56 15.47
C LYS A 73 -2.54 1.22 14.64
N LEU A 74 -3.34 2.21 14.25
CA LEU A 74 -4.51 2.00 13.39
C LEU A 74 -4.12 1.50 12.00
N MET A 75 -3.04 2.04 11.42
CA MET A 75 -2.50 1.53 10.15
C MET A 75 -2.09 0.05 10.27
N GLU A 76 -1.35 -0.29 11.31
CA GLU A 76 -0.94 -1.66 11.61
C GLU A 76 -2.14 -2.61 11.71
N GLN A 77 -3.19 -2.22 12.45
CA GLN A 77 -4.40 -3.00 12.59
C GLN A 77 -5.09 -3.24 11.23
N ARG A 78 -5.16 -2.23 10.36
CA ARG A 78 -5.74 -2.36 9.02
C ARG A 78 -4.93 -3.28 8.12
N VAL A 79 -3.60 -3.22 8.19
CA VAL A 79 -2.71 -4.16 7.48
C VAL A 79 -2.94 -5.59 7.95
N ILE A 80 -3.04 -5.82 9.26
CA ILE A 80 -3.31 -7.14 9.84
C ILE A 80 -4.68 -7.64 9.39
N GLU A 81 -5.70 -6.78 9.38
CA GLU A 81 -7.05 -7.14 8.97
C GLU A 81 -7.11 -7.56 7.50
N ASP A 82 -6.52 -6.78 6.60
CA ASP A 82 -6.41 -7.15 5.19
C ASP A 82 -5.59 -8.44 5.00
N GLY A 83 -4.56 -8.63 5.81
CA GLY A 83 -3.71 -9.81 5.81
C GLY A 83 -4.41 -11.10 6.26
N LYS A 84 -5.59 -11.03 6.90
CA LYS A 84 -6.39 -12.23 7.23
C LYS A 84 -6.88 -12.96 5.98
N HIS A 85 -7.10 -12.23 4.90
CA HIS A 85 -7.56 -12.77 3.62
C HIS A 85 -6.42 -13.19 2.68
N ALA A 86 -5.16 -13.05 3.11
CA ALA A 86 -4.01 -13.43 2.31
C ALA A 86 -3.96 -14.94 2.06
N THR A 87 -3.62 -15.33 0.83
CA THR A 87 -3.39 -16.73 0.45
C THR A 87 -2.03 -17.24 0.95
N LYS A 88 -1.05 -16.33 1.08
CA LYS A 88 0.26 -16.56 1.69
C LYS A 88 0.68 -15.33 2.46
N LYS A 89 1.39 -15.54 3.56
CA LYS A 89 1.91 -14.43 4.37
C LYS A 89 3.21 -14.79 5.07
N GLU A 90 4.06 -13.79 5.23
CA GLU A 90 5.23 -13.82 6.11
C GLU A 90 5.11 -12.65 7.08
N VAL A 91 5.15 -12.93 8.37
CA VAL A 91 4.87 -11.96 9.41
C VAL A 91 5.90 -12.08 10.53
N VAL A 92 6.45 -10.96 10.97
CA VAL A 92 7.30 -10.87 12.14
C VAL A 92 6.70 -9.89 13.14
N MET A 93 6.49 -10.34 14.36
CA MET A 93 5.98 -9.53 15.47
C MET A 93 7.10 -9.20 16.45
N ILE A 94 7.09 -7.97 16.99
CA ILE A 94 7.97 -7.54 18.08
C ILE A 94 7.10 -6.91 19.18
N GLY A 95 7.15 -7.48 20.37
CA GLY A 95 6.36 -6.97 21.50
C GLY A 95 4.85 -6.90 21.22
N GLY A 96 4.31 -7.85 20.49
CA GLY A 96 2.88 -7.86 20.12
C GLY A 96 2.51 -6.89 18.98
N ARG A 97 3.48 -6.19 18.41
CA ARG A 97 3.31 -5.24 17.31
C ARG A 97 3.84 -5.82 16.00
N LEU A 98 3.23 -5.48 14.88
CA LEU A 98 3.67 -5.90 13.56
C LEU A 98 4.95 -5.13 13.16
N TYR A 99 6.06 -5.84 13.08
CA TYR A 99 7.32 -5.30 12.59
C TYR A 99 7.46 -5.42 11.07
N TYR A 100 7.14 -6.59 10.56
CA TYR A 100 7.23 -6.92 9.13
C TYR A 100 6.03 -7.75 8.72
N GLY A 101 5.44 -7.42 7.57
CA GLY A 101 4.37 -8.20 6.95
C GLY A 101 4.52 -8.19 5.43
N PHE A 102 4.54 -9.38 4.84
CA PHE A 102 4.41 -9.57 3.40
C PHE A 102 3.21 -10.48 3.15
N TYR A 103 2.22 -9.96 2.45
CA TYR A 103 0.95 -10.64 2.22
C TYR A 103 0.69 -10.78 0.73
N VAL A 104 0.39 -12.01 0.30
CA VAL A 104 -0.10 -12.32 -1.04
C VAL A 104 -1.61 -12.39 -0.96
N LEU A 105 -2.30 -11.43 -1.55
CA LEU A 105 -3.76 -11.36 -1.56
C LEU A 105 -4.36 -12.24 -2.67
N PRO A 106 -5.66 -12.56 -2.60
CA PRO A 106 -6.34 -13.21 -3.72
C PRO A 106 -6.21 -12.37 -5.00
N GLN A 107 -6.03 -13.05 -6.13
CA GLN A 107 -5.87 -12.39 -7.42
C GLN A 107 -7.08 -11.52 -7.79
N LYS A 108 -6.81 -10.46 -8.52
CA LYS A 108 -7.81 -9.60 -9.14
C LYS A 108 -8.00 -10.05 -10.59
N ASN A 109 -9.26 -10.17 -11.01
CA ASN A 109 -9.60 -10.55 -12.40
C ASN A 109 -8.89 -11.82 -12.91
N GLY A 110 -8.62 -12.78 -12.00
CA GLY A 110 -8.12 -14.11 -12.34
C GLY A 110 -6.62 -14.24 -12.63
N ASN A 111 -5.89 -13.15 -12.89
CA ASN A 111 -4.48 -13.23 -13.26
C ASN A 111 -3.58 -12.09 -12.76
N THR A 112 -4.14 -11.12 -12.04
CA THR A 112 -3.36 -10.04 -11.44
C THR A 112 -3.08 -10.34 -9.99
N ASN A 113 -1.82 -10.57 -9.66
CA ASN A 113 -1.38 -10.76 -8.29
C ASN A 113 -1.43 -9.43 -7.53
N ARG A 114 -1.77 -9.49 -6.25
CA ARG A 114 -1.84 -8.33 -5.37
C ARG A 114 -1.04 -8.60 -4.11
N TYR A 115 -0.31 -7.59 -3.65
CA TYR A 115 0.58 -7.71 -2.52
C TYR A 115 0.48 -6.52 -1.58
N ILE A 116 0.60 -6.79 -0.29
CA ILE A 116 0.85 -5.77 0.74
C ILE A 116 2.22 -6.06 1.35
N PHE A 117 3.04 -5.04 1.44
CA PHE A 117 4.27 -5.04 2.22
C PHE A 117 4.17 -3.97 3.30
N TYR A 118 4.50 -4.34 4.52
CA TYR A 118 4.54 -3.45 5.68
C TYR A 118 5.82 -3.63 6.45
N ARG A 119 6.42 -2.54 6.89
CA ARG A 119 7.59 -2.55 7.76
C ARG A 119 7.54 -1.39 8.75
N ASN A 120 7.79 -1.68 10.03
CA ASN A 120 7.82 -0.71 11.09
C ASN A 120 9.18 -0.71 11.80
N ASN A 121 10.10 0.09 11.28
CA ASN A 121 11.43 0.21 11.85
C ASN A 121 11.43 0.90 13.23
N CYS A 122 10.36 1.62 13.59
CA CYS A 122 10.24 2.26 14.90
C CYS A 122 10.19 1.27 16.08
N LEU A 123 9.96 -0.02 15.80
CA LEU A 123 10.01 -1.08 16.80
C LEU A 123 11.43 -1.59 17.10
N LYS A 124 12.42 -1.15 16.34
CA LYS A 124 13.84 -1.46 16.54
C LYS A 124 14.64 -0.16 16.67
N PRO A 125 15.06 0.24 17.88
CA PRO A 125 15.78 1.50 18.09
C PRO A 125 17.06 1.63 17.25
N GLU A 126 17.72 0.52 16.95
CA GLU A 126 18.94 0.46 16.14
C GLU A 126 18.68 0.60 14.63
N ALA A 127 17.45 0.36 14.17
CA ALA A 127 17.12 0.45 12.75
C ALA A 127 17.11 1.89 12.25
N LYS A 128 17.67 2.13 11.07
CA LYS A 128 17.66 3.44 10.40
C LYS A 128 17.21 3.27 8.95
N PRO A 129 16.37 4.15 8.44
CA PRO A 129 15.67 5.23 9.15
C PRO A 129 14.57 4.72 10.09
N GLN A 130 14.20 5.53 11.09
CA GLN A 130 13.05 5.29 11.97
C GLN A 130 11.77 5.68 11.23
N GLU A 131 11.19 4.74 10.53
CA GLU A 131 10.00 4.97 9.70
C GLU A 131 9.09 3.76 9.65
N ILE A 132 7.86 4.00 9.26
CA ILE A 132 6.92 2.97 8.84
C ILE A 132 6.76 3.07 7.33
N MET A 133 6.82 1.94 6.66
CA MET A 133 6.58 1.82 5.23
C MET A 133 5.40 0.89 4.97
N LEU A 134 4.44 1.37 4.18
CA LEU A 134 3.33 0.57 3.63
C LEU A 134 3.41 0.62 2.12
N VAL A 135 3.39 -0.54 1.49
CA VAL A 135 3.45 -0.69 0.04
C VAL A 135 2.29 -1.57 -0.44
N TYR A 136 1.64 -1.16 -1.52
CA TYR A 136 0.67 -1.94 -2.26
C TYR A 136 1.12 -2.13 -3.70
N ILE A 137 1.04 -3.36 -4.19
CA ILE A 137 1.55 -3.72 -5.52
C ILE A 137 0.53 -4.57 -6.25
N GLU A 138 0.37 -4.31 -7.55
CA GLU A 138 -0.34 -5.19 -8.49
C GLU A 138 0.55 -5.55 -9.66
N GLY A 139 0.39 -6.77 -10.20
CA GLY A 139 1.06 -7.19 -11.42
C GLY A 139 1.11 -8.70 -11.60
N LYS A 140 1.90 -9.13 -12.57
CA LYS A 140 2.14 -10.55 -12.86
C LYS A 140 3.36 -11.12 -12.14
N ALA A 141 4.19 -10.26 -11.54
CA ALA A 141 5.36 -10.69 -10.78
C ALA A 141 4.98 -11.70 -9.71
N SER A 142 5.78 -12.74 -9.56
CA SER A 142 5.66 -13.75 -8.50
C SER A 142 6.16 -13.20 -7.16
N PRO A 143 5.78 -13.80 -6.01
CA PRO A 143 6.33 -13.41 -4.71
C PRO A 143 7.86 -13.48 -4.65
N SER A 144 8.47 -14.42 -5.35
CA SER A 144 9.93 -14.59 -5.37
C SER A 144 10.64 -13.48 -6.16
N GLU A 145 10.02 -12.98 -7.23
CA GLU A 145 10.54 -11.84 -7.99
C GLU A 145 10.48 -10.55 -7.14
N LEU A 146 9.36 -10.32 -6.45
CA LEU A 146 9.23 -9.15 -5.57
C LEU A 146 10.23 -9.15 -4.41
N LYS A 147 10.49 -10.30 -3.80
CA LYS A 147 11.48 -10.41 -2.72
C LYS A 147 12.90 -10.03 -3.15
N LYS A 148 13.23 -10.15 -4.43
CA LYS A 148 14.53 -9.69 -4.96
C LYS A 148 14.60 -8.17 -5.07
N ILE A 149 13.45 -7.50 -5.26
CA ILE A 149 13.38 -6.03 -5.37
C ILE A 149 13.48 -5.38 -3.98
N PHE A 150 12.95 -6.02 -2.93
CA PHE A 150 12.86 -5.46 -1.57
C PHE A 150 13.96 -5.98 -0.60
N LYS A 151 14.93 -6.72 -1.09
CA LYS A 151 16.15 -7.07 -0.34
C LYS A 151 17.16 -5.91 -0.38
#